data_fc8212d6229e81f75342264ce9e2cbb3
#
_entry.id   fc8212d6229e81f75342264ce9e2cbb3
#
_cell.length_a   1.000
_cell.length_b   1.000
_cell.length_c   1.000
_cell.angle_alpha   90.00
_cell.angle_beta   90.00
_cell.angle_gamma   90.00
#
_symmetry.space_group_name_H-M   'P 1'
#
loop_
_entity.id
_entity.type
_entity.pdbx_description
1 polymer ?
#
loop_
_entity_poly.entity_id
_entity_poly.type
_entity_poly.pdbx_seq_one_letter_code
_entity_poly.pdbx_strand_id
1 'polypeptide(L)'
;NHKSNVKAQMTEWNMQLEAGGEHFQELVNFVREVSMECSPVQFIPDCYDCWGAVYKKGNHTVSHDHWPAIWSWTYYVNVTSECAPLVFTNTDYKVQPYNGLLVMFPGWVKHKVPPQESDHERVMVAGNLNCRSGLF
;
A
#
# COMPACT_ATOMS: atom_id res chain seq x y z
N ASN A 1 -3.25 3.00 20.31
CA ASN A 1 -3.29 4.22 19.86
C ASN A 1 -4.36 4.65 18.88
N HIS A 2 -4.08 4.99 17.68
CA HIS A 2 -5.10 5.39 16.73
C HIS A 2 -5.78 4.18 16.09
N LYS A 3 -6.97 4.42 15.58
CA LYS A 3 -7.73 3.37 14.92
C LYS A 3 -7.15 3.13 13.54
N SER A 4 -6.82 1.89 13.26
CA SER A 4 -6.29 1.49 11.97
C SER A 4 -7.01 0.24 11.52
N ASN A 5 -7.22 0.13 10.21
CA ASN A 5 -7.75 -1.07 9.59
C ASN A 5 -6.68 -2.17 9.53
N VAL A 6 -5.43 -1.77 9.65
CA VAL A 6 -4.29 -2.69 9.62
C VAL A 6 -4.04 -3.20 11.03
N LYS A 7 -4.16 -4.50 11.21
CA LYS A 7 -3.92 -5.17 12.50
C LYS A 7 -2.59 -5.89 12.43
N ALA A 8 -1.51 -5.09 12.35
CA ALA A 8 -0.14 -5.56 12.19
C ALA A 8 0.79 -4.49 12.78
N GLN A 9 2.08 -4.77 12.80
CA GLN A 9 3.07 -3.76 13.19
C GLN A 9 3.24 -2.76 12.05
N MET A 10 3.17 -1.49 12.36
CA MET A 10 3.25 -0.42 11.36
C MET A 10 4.26 0.63 11.79
N THR A 11 4.85 1.27 10.79
CA THR A 11 5.63 2.49 10.98
C THR A 11 4.67 3.68 11.09
N GLU A 12 5.24 4.88 11.19
CA GLU A 12 4.49 6.12 11.05
C GLU A 12 3.92 6.22 9.63
N TRP A 13 2.98 7.15 9.44
CA TRP A 13 2.19 7.23 8.20
C TRP A 13 2.89 7.97 7.05
N ASN A 14 3.98 8.67 7.34
CA ASN A 14 4.64 9.52 6.33
C ASN A 14 6.15 9.27 6.31
N MET A 15 6.52 8.01 6.17
CA MET A 15 7.92 7.59 6.25
C MET A 15 8.80 8.24 5.18
N GLN A 16 8.23 8.64 4.04
CA GLN A 16 9.00 9.30 3.00
C GLN A 16 9.50 10.68 3.42
N LEU A 17 8.92 11.25 4.48
CA LEU A 17 9.32 12.56 5.00
C LEU A 17 10.21 12.45 6.23
N GLU A 18 10.41 11.24 6.76
CA GLU A 18 11.18 11.03 7.97
C GLU A 18 12.67 11.05 7.69
N ALA A 19 13.45 11.50 8.68
CA ALA A 19 14.91 11.38 8.61
C ALA A 19 15.27 9.90 8.50
N GLY A 20 16.12 9.55 7.54
CA GLY A 20 16.46 8.16 7.28
C GLY A 20 15.47 7.43 6.39
N GLY A 21 14.46 8.12 5.86
CA GLY A 21 13.44 7.54 5.01
C GLY A 21 13.74 7.59 3.51
N GLU A 22 15.01 7.67 3.15
CA GLU A 22 15.42 7.83 1.74
C GLU A 22 14.91 6.71 0.84
N HIS A 23 14.90 5.47 1.34
CA HIS A 23 14.39 4.34 0.54
C HIS A 23 12.88 4.42 0.33
N PHE A 24 12.16 4.94 1.31
CA PHE A 24 10.73 5.21 1.14
C PHE A 24 10.51 6.29 0.07
N GLN A 25 11.33 7.33 0.08
CA GLN A 25 11.22 8.40 -0.92
C GLN A 25 11.54 7.88 -2.32
N GLU A 26 12.54 7.03 -2.46
CA GLU A 26 12.86 6.41 -3.76
C GLU A 26 11.68 5.59 -4.28
N LEU A 27 11.06 4.82 -3.41
CA LEU A 27 9.89 4.02 -3.78
C LEU A 27 8.72 4.92 -4.17
N VAL A 28 8.47 5.97 -3.41
CA VAL A 28 7.41 6.94 -3.72
C VAL A 28 7.65 7.58 -5.09
N ASN A 29 8.89 7.94 -5.40
CA ASN A 29 9.21 8.53 -6.70
C ASN A 29 8.90 7.56 -7.84
N PHE A 30 9.23 6.29 -7.67
CA PHE A 30 8.92 5.25 -8.65
C PHE A 30 7.41 5.07 -8.82
N VAL A 31 6.68 5.01 -7.71
CA VAL A 31 5.22 4.85 -7.73
C VAL A 31 4.55 6.03 -8.44
N ARG A 32 5.05 7.24 -8.19
CA ARG A 32 4.54 8.43 -8.87
C ARG A 32 4.72 8.34 -10.38
N GLU A 33 5.89 7.89 -10.85
CA GLU A 33 6.15 7.73 -12.28
C GLU A 33 5.21 6.69 -12.88
N VAL A 34 5.04 5.55 -12.22
CA VAL A 34 4.14 4.50 -12.70
C VAL A 34 2.70 5.03 -12.78
N SER A 35 2.27 5.82 -11.79
CA SER A 35 0.92 6.35 -11.78
C SER A 35 0.66 7.29 -12.95
N MET A 36 1.66 8.09 -13.33
CA MET A 36 1.52 8.99 -14.47
C MET A 36 1.41 8.22 -15.79
N GLU A 37 2.09 7.08 -15.90
CA GLU A 37 1.99 6.24 -17.09
C GLU A 37 0.66 5.50 -17.17
N CYS A 38 0.10 5.11 -16.02
CA CYS A 38 -1.12 4.31 -15.99
C CYS A 38 -2.40 5.13 -15.97
N SER A 39 -2.32 6.43 -15.71
CA SER A 39 -3.51 7.25 -15.54
C SER A 39 -4.07 7.68 -16.89
N PRO A 40 -5.41 7.63 -17.05
CA PRO A 40 -6.04 8.01 -18.33
C PRO A 40 -6.02 9.51 -18.57
N VAL A 41 -5.80 10.30 -17.53
CA VAL A 41 -5.70 11.76 -17.63
C VAL A 41 -4.42 12.21 -16.96
N GLN A 42 -3.90 13.35 -17.39
CA GLN A 42 -2.71 13.90 -16.77
C GLN A 42 -3.06 14.55 -15.43
N PHE A 43 -2.20 14.31 -14.44
CA PHE A 43 -2.30 14.96 -13.14
C PHE A 43 -0.91 14.93 -12.51
N ILE A 44 -0.72 15.75 -11.48
CA ILE A 44 0.53 15.71 -10.71
C ILE A 44 0.25 14.93 -9.44
N PRO A 45 0.82 13.72 -9.30
CA PRO A 45 0.59 12.91 -8.12
C PRO A 45 1.43 13.38 -6.95
N ASP A 46 0.83 13.42 -5.76
CA ASP A 46 1.53 13.62 -4.51
C ASP A 46 1.24 12.47 -3.58
N CYS A 47 2.27 12.04 -2.84
CA CYS A 47 2.13 11.01 -1.83
C CYS A 47 2.25 11.67 -0.46
N TYR A 48 1.13 11.81 0.22
CA TYR A 48 1.12 12.41 1.55
C TYR A 48 1.33 11.38 2.64
N ASP A 49 1.04 10.12 2.35
CA ASP A 49 1.18 9.05 3.31
C ASP A 49 1.87 7.83 2.68
N CYS A 50 2.81 7.28 3.42
CA CYS A 50 3.57 6.10 3.01
C CYS A 50 4.05 5.43 4.29
N TRP A 51 3.75 4.16 4.45
CA TRP A 51 4.09 3.45 5.67
C TRP A 51 4.54 2.03 5.37
N GLY A 52 5.37 1.48 6.27
CA GLY A 52 5.71 0.06 6.25
C GLY A 52 4.84 -0.73 7.20
N ALA A 53 4.63 -2.00 6.89
CA ALA A 53 3.89 -2.90 7.76
C ALA A 53 4.52 -4.27 7.76
N VAL A 54 4.55 -4.90 8.93
CA VAL A 54 5.03 -6.26 9.12
C VAL A 54 3.87 -7.08 9.67
N TYR A 55 3.43 -8.06 8.90
CA TYR A 55 2.35 -8.97 9.31
C TYR A 55 2.98 -10.24 9.84
N LYS A 56 2.78 -10.48 11.12
CA LYS A 56 3.14 -11.76 11.75
C LYS A 56 1.94 -12.69 11.68
N LYS A 57 2.14 -13.95 12.06
CA LYS A 57 1.06 -14.94 12.07
C LYS A 57 -0.16 -14.40 12.81
N GLY A 58 -1.32 -14.46 12.18
CA GLY A 58 -2.59 -13.96 12.72
C GLY A 58 -2.88 -12.50 12.39
N ASN A 59 -1.89 -11.73 11.96
CA ASN A 59 -2.13 -10.35 11.60
C ASN A 59 -2.91 -10.24 10.29
N HIS A 60 -3.71 -9.19 10.16
CA HIS A 60 -4.62 -9.03 9.05
C HIS A 60 -4.95 -7.55 8.84
N THR A 61 -5.68 -7.25 7.78
CA THR A 61 -6.22 -5.92 7.52
C THR A 61 -7.70 -6.09 7.18
N VAL A 62 -8.56 -5.37 7.90
CA VAL A 62 -10.00 -5.40 7.64
C VAL A 62 -10.32 -4.68 6.34
N SER A 63 -11.40 -5.07 5.69
CA SER A 63 -11.81 -4.50 4.41
C SER A 63 -12.04 -3.00 4.55
N HIS A 64 -11.45 -2.22 3.65
CA HIS A 64 -11.54 -0.76 3.65
C HIS A 64 -11.13 -0.22 2.29
N ASP A 65 -11.38 1.07 2.08
CA ASP A 65 -10.86 1.79 0.92
C ASP A 65 -10.11 3.04 1.40
N HIS A 66 -9.58 3.79 0.44
CA HIS A 66 -8.81 5.01 0.72
C HIS A 66 -9.41 6.22 0.01
N TRP A 67 -10.72 6.19 -0.23
CA TRP A 67 -11.39 7.34 -0.81
C TRP A 67 -11.06 8.61 0.00
N PRO A 68 -10.73 9.75 -0.60
CA PRO A 68 -10.77 10.05 -2.03
C PRO A 68 -9.42 9.99 -2.75
N ALA A 69 -8.48 9.18 -2.30
CA ALA A 69 -7.20 9.02 -2.99
C ALA A 69 -7.43 8.57 -4.44
N ILE A 70 -6.60 9.06 -5.35
CA ILE A 70 -6.68 8.68 -6.76
C ILE A 70 -6.19 7.25 -6.93
N TRP A 71 -5.01 6.95 -6.39
CA TRP A 71 -4.44 5.60 -6.42
C TRP A 71 -4.07 5.20 -5.00
N SER A 72 -4.26 3.93 -4.71
CA SER A 72 -3.64 3.25 -3.57
C SER A 72 -2.62 2.26 -4.11
N TRP A 73 -1.59 1.96 -3.33
CA TRP A 73 -0.55 1.07 -3.80
C TRP A 73 0.06 0.28 -2.66
N THR A 74 0.58 -0.92 -2.99
CA THR A 74 1.35 -1.75 -2.07
C THR A 74 2.59 -2.24 -2.80
N TYR A 75 3.69 -2.33 -2.08
CA TYR A 75 4.95 -2.85 -2.58
C TYR A 75 5.47 -3.90 -1.60
N TYR A 76 5.81 -5.07 -2.10
CA TYR A 76 6.19 -6.19 -1.24
C TYR A 76 7.70 -6.30 -1.16
N VAL A 77 8.22 -6.25 0.09
CA VAL A 77 9.65 -6.21 0.38
C VAL A 77 10.19 -7.59 0.68
N ASN A 78 9.50 -8.34 1.56
CA ASN A 78 9.96 -9.67 1.96
C ASN A 78 8.73 -10.53 2.28
N VAL A 79 8.39 -11.39 1.35
CA VAL A 79 7.23 -12.28 1.45
C VAL A 79 7.59 -13.63 0.85
N THR A 80 6.75 -14.63 1.10
CA THR A 80 6.82 -15.94 0.45
C THR A 80 5.46 -16.28 -0.14
N SER A 81 5.40 -17.36 -0.91
CA SER A 81 4.15 -17.81 -1.51
C SER A 81 3.10 -18.22 -0.46
N GLU A 82 3.51 -18.39 0.79
CA GLU A 82 2.60 -18.77 1.88
C GLU A 82 2.05 -17.57 2.63
N CYS A 83 2.55 -16.37 2.35
CA CYS A 83 2.04 -15.16 2.96
C CYS A 83 0.64 -14.84 2.45
N ALA A 84 -0.14 -14.15 3.30
CA ALA A 84 -1.51 -13.80 2.96
C ALA A 84 -1.59 -12.94 1.72
N PRO A 85 -2.59 -13.15 0.86
CA PRO A 85 -2.77 -12.36 -0.36
C PRO A 85 -3.40 -11.00 -0.05
N LEU A 86 -3.33 -10.10 -1.04
CA LEU A 86 -4.19 -8.92 -1.09
C LEU A 86 -5.48 -9.34 -1.77
N VAL A 87 -6.62 -9.08 -1.14
CA VAL A 87 -7.93 -9.49 -1.65
C VAL A 87 -8.77 -8.26 -1.92
N PHE A 88 -9.28 -8.14 -3.14
CA PHE A 88 -10.24 -7.09 -3.49
C PHE A 88 -11.63 -7.58 -3.11
N THR A 89 -12.20 -6.94 -2.09
CA THR A 89 -13.34 -7.47 -1.35
C THR A 89 -14.58 -7.76 -2.21
N ASN A 90 -14.89 -6.86 -3.13
CA ASN A 90 -16.16 -6.97 -3.88
C ASN A 90 -16.15 -8.07 -4.94
N THR A 91 -14.97 -8.49 -5.37
CA THR A 91 -14.83 -9.50 -6.43
C THR A 91 -14.14 -10.77 -5.93
N ASP A 92 -13.62 -10.75 -4.71
CA ASP A 92 -12.77 -11.80 -4.16
C ASP A 92 -11.52 -12.09 -5.00
N TYR A 93 -11.13 -11.15 -5.84
CA TYR A 93 -9.91 -11.28 -6.62
C TYR A 93 -8.70 -11.22 -5.69
N LYS A 94 -7.83 -12.20 -5.79
CA LYS A 94 -6.66 -12.34 -4.91
C LYS A 94 -5.39 -12.08 -5.69
N VAL A 95 -4.51 -11.28 -5.09
CA VAL A 95 -3.17 -11.04 -5.63
C VAL A 95 -2.18 -11.68 -4.66
N GLN A 96 -1.49 -12.73 -5.12
CA GLN A 96 -0.45 -13.36 -4.32
C GLN A 96 0.80 -12.50 -4.36
N PRO A 97 1.29 -12.02 -3.22
CA PRO A 97 2.47 -11.16 -3.22
C PRO A 97 3.75 -11.94 -3.54
N TYR A 98 4.71 -11.25 -4.16
CA TYR A 98 6.07 -11.72 -4.29
C TYR A 98 7.02 -10.53 -4.17
N ASN A 99 8.28 -10.79 -3.83
CA ASN A 99 9.24 -9.71 -3.58
C ASN A 99 9.42 -8.85 -4.83
N GLY A 100 9.27 -7.54 -4.66
CA GLY A 100 9.42 -6.58 -5.74
C GLY A 100 8.14 -6.27 -6.49
N LEU A 101 7.01 -6.92 -6.15
CA LEU A 101 5.74 -6.63 -6.80
C LEU A 101 5.17 -5.30 -6.30
N LEU A 102 4.81 -4.44 -7.24
CA LEU A 102 4.02 -3.24 -6.96
C LEU A 102 2.60 -3.48 -7.48
N VAL A 103 1.61 -3.27 -6.62
CA VAL A 103 0.19 -3.34 -6.99
C VAL A 103 -0.40 -1.96 -6.81
N MET A 104 -1.03 -1.44 -7.86
CA MET A 104 -1.72 -0.16 -7.81
C MET A 104 -3.18 -0.37 -8.16
N PHE A 105 -4.05 0.34 -7.45
CA PHE A 105 -5.49 0.23 -7.66
C PHE A 105 -6.15 1.56 -7.28
N PRO A 106 -7.32 1.87 -7.88
CA PRO A 106 -8.01 3.12 -7.55
C PRO A 106 -8.33 3.21 -6.06
N GLY A 107 -8.23 4.39 -5.49
CA GLY A 107 -8.39 4.58 -4.05
C GLY A 107 -9.76 4.18 -3.51
N TRP A 108 -10.79 4.10 -4.36
CA TRP A 108 -12.15 3.72 -3.95
C TRP A 108 -12.36 2.20 -3.89
N VAL A 109 -11.38 1.40 -4.33
CA VAL A 109 -11.54 -0.06 -4.37
C VAL A 109 -11.32 -0.65 -2.99
N LYS A 110 -12.31 -1.36 -2.49
CA LYS A 110 -12.21 -2.02 -1.17
C LYS A 110 -11.30 -3.24 -1.25
N HIS A 111 -10.46 -3.37 -0.25
CA HIS A 111 -9.47 -4.44 -0.20
C HIS A 111 -9.23 -4.85 1.25
N LYS A 112 -8.68 -6.04 1.42
CA LYS A 112 -8.37 -6.60 2.73
C LYS A 112 -7.18 -7.54 2.63
N VAL A 113 -6.64 -7.90 3.79
CA VAL A 113 -5.64 -8.95 3.92
C VAL A 113 -6.17 -9.94 4.94
N PRO A 114 -6.48 -11.18 4.56
CA PRO A 114 -6.96 -12.17 5.52
C PRO A 114 -5.87 -12.49 6.55
N PRO A 115 -6.24 -13.07 7.71
CA PRO A 115 -5.24 -13.41 8.73
C PRO A 115 -4.12 -14.25 8.16
N GLN A 116 -2.89 -13.84 8.47
CA GLN A 116 -1.70 -14.54 8.00
C GLN A 116 -1.58 -15.88 8.72
N GLU A 117 -1.41 -16.95 7.96
CA GLU A 117 -1.25 -18.29 8.53
C GLU A 117 0.21 -18.72 8.55
N SER A 118 1.05 -18.10 7.74
CA SER A 118 2.46 -18.40 7.65
C SER A 118 3.25 -17.82 8.81
N ASP A 119 4.31 -18.52 9.22
CA ASP A 119 5.26 -18.00 10.19
C ASP A 119 6.23 -16.99 9.58
N HIS A 120 6.35 -16.95 8.26
CA HIS A 120 7.20 -15.98 7.59
C HIS A 120 6.54 -14.60 7.65
N GLU A 121 7.27 -13.61 8.17
CA GLU A 121 6.74 -12.26 8.25
C GLU A 121 6.48 -11.70 6.86
N ARG A 122 5.33 -11.07 6.70
CA ARG A 122 4.92 -10.45 5.44
C ARG A 122 5.25 -8.95 5.54
N VAL A 123 6.34 -8.56 4.88
CA VAL A 123 6.89 -7.20 4.98
C VAL A 123 6.54 -6.44 3.71
N MET A 124 5.87 -5.32 3.86
CA MET A 124 5.42 -4.54 2.72
C MET A 124 5.38 -3.05 3.06
N VAL A 125 5.28 -2.24 2.02
CA VAL A 125 5.11 -0.79 2.12
C VAL A 125 3.84 -0.43 1.36
N ALA A 126 3.07 0.49 1.91
CA ALA A 126 1.84 0.94 1.29
C ALA A 126 1.76 2.46 1.31
N GLY A 127 0.91 2.99 0.47
CA GLY A 127 0.66 4.42 0.43
C GLY A 127 -0.49 4.75 -0.49
N ASN A 128 -0.75 6.05 -0.59
CA ASN A 128 -1.79 6.58 -1.47
C ASN A 128 -1.21 7.72 -2.28
N LEU A 129 -1.81 7.96 -3.43
CA LEU A 129 -1.48 9.12 -4.26
C LEU A 129 -2.72 9.98 -4.41
N ASN A 130 -2.52 11.28 -4.26
CA ASN A 130 -3.57 12.28 -4.41
C ASN A 130 -3.14 13.26 -5.49
N CYS A 131 -4.10 13.99 -6.01
CA CYS A 131 -3.82 15.08 -6.92
C CYS A 131 -3.21 16.24 -6.13
N ARG A 132 -2.13 16.84 -6.64
CA ARG A 132 -1.56 18.00 -5.98
C ARG A 132 -2.56 19.13 -6.00
N SER A 133 -2.87 19.68 -4.82
CA SER A 133 -3.87 20.73 -4.70
C SER A 133 -3.39 22.03 -5.36
N GLY A 134 -4.33 22.77 -5.94
CA GLY A 134 -4.06 24.05 -6.56
C GLY A 134 -3.52 24.00 -7.98
N LEU A 135 -3.53 22.83 -8.62
CA LEU A 135 -2.96 22.66 -9.97
C LEU A 135 -4.01 22.38 -11.03
N PHE A 136 -5.13 23.03 -10.91
CA PHE A 136 -6.21 22.94 -11.90
C PHE A 136 -6.64 24.31 -12.34
#